data_626a34fe531d3424e719d3698180a018
#
_entry.id   626a34fe531d3424e719d3698180a018
#
_cell.length_a   1.000
_cell.length_b   1.000
_cell.length_c   1.000
_cell.angle_alpha   90.00
_cell.angle_beta   90.00
_cell.angle_gamma   90.00
#
_symmetry.space_group_name_H-M   'P 1'
#
loop_
_entity.id
_entity.type
_entity.pdbx_description
1 polymer ?
#
loop_
_entity_poly.entity_id
_entity_poly.type
_entity_poly.pdbx_seq_one_letter_code
_entity_poly.pdbx_strand_id
1 'polypeptide(L)'
;MKSVWIFILFAALAGCGSSKKATQRNSGKKSLARILKSHDYEYKRRMAEQFFVTKKYIKAQQVYEDIFPYYKTDRAAFEDIYYKYAYCAYNMGDYMNAENLFKSFMETFPSSKKSEEMDYMRAYSFYKQSPKPELDQTQTIKAIGTMQVFINTHPGSSRIPDANKIIDECRAKLEVKDFKSALLYYDMGQFRAAGVAFTSLLNSFPESQKADEYKLMVIKSYFKYAGLSIEEKQVERYEQVIAECNEFSDQFPESKLIGEAQEYLKLSTNNIKKLSNEQIKTTP
;
A
#
# COMPACT_ATOMS: atom_id res chain seq x y z
N MET A 1 55.25 58.51 -2.15
CA MET A 1 55.15 59.88 -2.68
C MET A 1 53.70 60.10 -3.06
N LYS A 2 53.03 60.78 -2.17
CA LYS A 2 52.39 62.12 -2.39
C LYS A 2 51.27 62.11 -3.40
N SER A 3 50.03 62.15 -2.89
CA SER A 3 49.10 63.33 -2.98
C SER A 3 48.27 63.33 -4.28
N VAL A 4 47.02 63.67 -4.38
CA VAL A 4 46.24 64.76 -3.74
C VAL A 4 44.71 64.46 -3.92
N TRP A 5 43.93 64.83 -2.99
CA TRP A 5 42.52 65.04 -2.94
C TRP A 5 41.93 65.99 -3.99
N ILE A 6 40.76 65.72 -4.56
CA ILE A 6 39.83 66.79 -4.92
C ILE A 6 38.40 66.31 -4.60
N PHE A 7 37.80 67.00 -3.62
CA PHE A 7 36.36 67.04 -3.36
C PHE A 7 35.68 67.89 -4.40
N ILE A 8 34.61 67.40 -5.01
CA ILE A 8 33.61 68.26 -5.64
C ILE A 8 32.24 67.92 -5.10
N LEU A 9 31.78 68.86 -4.29
CA LEU A 9 30.42 68.97 -3.75
C LEU A 9 29.53 69.51 -4.87
N PHE A 10 28.46 68.80 -5.22
CA PHE A 10 27.36 69.38 -6.01
C PHE A 10 26.04 69.21 -5.34
N ALA A 11 25.40 70.31 -5.21
CA ALA A 11 24.24 70.59 -4.39
C ALA A 11 22.94 69.99 -4.95
N ALA A 12 22.04 69.78 -4.01
CA ALA A 12 20.69 69.32 -4.14
C ALA A 12 19.82 70.20 -5.06
N LEU A 13 19.01 69.54 -5.89
CA LEU A 13 17.74 70.10 -6.34
C LEU A 13 16.63 69.07 -6.07
N ALA A 14 15.83 69.39 -5.11
CA ALA A 14 14.59 68.67 -4.78
C ALA A 14 13.60 68.80 -5.95
N GLY A 15 13.43 67.74 -6.71
CA GLY A 15 12.34 67.56 -7.67
C GLY A 15 11.27 66.69 -7.06
N CYS A 16 10.23 67.27 -6.51
CA CYS A 16 8.97 66.58 -6.20
C CYS A 16 8.31 66.03 -7.45
N GLY A 17 8.74 64.87 -7.90
CA GLY A 17 8.06 64.05 -8.90
C GLY A 17 7.05 63.14 -8.25
N SER A 18 5.81 63.57 -8.20
CA SER A 18 4.65 62.74 -7.88
C SER A 18 4.61 61.52 -8.82
N SER A 19 5.29 60.43 -8.45
CA SER A 19 5.13 59.18 -9.16
C SER A 19 3.73 58.62 -8.85
N LYS A 20 2.78 58.87 -9.75
CA LYS A 20 1.55 58.09 -9.83
C LYS A 20 1.98 56.62 -9.96
N LYS A 21 2.03 55.88 -8.83
CA LYS A 21 2.06 54.42 -8.86
C LYS A 21 0.86 54.02 -9.72
N ALA A 22 1.14 53.61 -10.94
CA ALA A 22 0.18 52.92 -11.76
C ALA A 22 -0.20 51.68 -10.97
N THR A 23 -1.35 51.72 -10.36
CA THR A 23 -1.99 50.56 -9.76
C THR A 23 -2.22 49.61 -10.91
N GLN A 24 -1.27 48.71 -11.12
CA GLN A 24 -1.46 47.56 -11.98
C GLN A 24 -2.73 46.88 -11.47
N ARG A 25 -3.83 47.15 -12.15
CA ARG A 25 -5.09 46.43 -11.96
C ARG A 25 -4.75 44.97 -12.14
N ASN A 26 -4.64 44.27 -10.99
CA ASN A 26 -4.48 42.84 -10.89
C ASN A 26 -5.71 42.22 -11.56
N SER A 27 -5.61 42.06 -12.89
CA SER A 27 -6.70 41.57 -13.73
C SER A 27 -6.98 40.13 -13.31
N GLY A 28 -7.99 40.00 -12.43
CA GLY A 28 -8.83 38.85 -12.54
C GLY A 28 -8.48 37.56 -11.79
N LYS A 29 -7.61 37.51 -10.78
CA LYS A 29 -7.67 36.41 -9.80
C LYS A 29 -8.81 36.68 -8.82
N LYS A 30 -10.03 36.28 -9.23
CA LYS A 30 -11.20 36.35 -8.34
C LYS A 30 -10.88 35.52 -7.08
N SER A 31 -10.86 36.15 -5.91
CA SER A 31 -10.57 35.44 -4.67
C SER A 31 -11.65 34.38 -4.40
N LEU A 32 -11.26 33.22 -3.90
CA LEU A 32 -12.19 32.13 -3.56
C LEU A 32 -13.35 32.64 -2.67
N ALA A 33 -13.04 33.50 -1.69
CA ALA A 33 -14.05 34.09 -0.82
C ALA A 33 -15.13 34.90 -1.58
N ARG A 34 -14.77 35.58 -2.69
CA ARG A 34 -15.73 36.27 -3.54
C ARG A 34 -16.62 35.30 -4.30
N ILE A 35 -16.04 34.16 -4.77
CA ILE A 35 -16.79 33.10 -5.46
C ILE A 35 -17.81 32.50 -4.51
N LEU A 36 -17.40 32.08 -3.32
CA LEU A 36 -18.27 31.46 -2.32
C LEU A 36 -19.42 32.39 -1.84
N LYS A 37 -19.19 33.71 -1.80
CA LYS A 37 -20.23 34.70 -1.47
C LYS A 37 -21.21 35.01 -2.61
N SER A 38 -20.94 34.52 -3.83
CA SER A 38 -21.86 34.74 -4.95
C SER A 38 -23.15 33.95 -4.78
N HIS A 39 -24.28 34.49 -5.20
CA HIS A 39 -25.54 33.76 -5.34
C HIS A 39 -25.80 33.25 -6.75
N ASP A 40 -24.84 33.46 -7.69
CA ASP A 40 -24.88 32.91 -9.02
C ASP A 40 -24.24 31.51 -8.99
N TYR A 41 -25.06 30.47 -8.90
CA TYR A 41 -24.63 29.07 -8.80
C TYR A 41 -24.01 28.55 -10.10
N GLU A 42 -24.48 29.03 -11.25
CA GLU A 42 -23.87 28.72 -12.55
C GLU A 42 -22.44 29.31 -12.67
N TYR A 43 -22.26 30.53 -12.17
CA TYR A 43 -20.94 31.13 -12.09
C TYR A 43 -20.04 30.32 -11.14
N LYS A 44 -20.53 29.91 -9.96
CA LYS A 44 -19.77 29.05 -9.04
C LYS A 44 -19.36 27.73 -9.71
N ARG A 45 -20.28 27.06 -10.41
CA ARG A 45 -20.04 25.82 -11.14
C ARG A 45 -18.91 26.01 -12.17
N ARG A 46 -18.99 27.04 -13.01
CA ARG A 46 -17.91 27.34 -13.98
C ARG A 46 -16.57 27.61 -13.30
N MET A 47 -16.56 28.28 -12.14
CA MET A 47 -15.33 28.53 -11.38
C MET A 47 -14.75 27.25 -10.76
N ALA A 48 -15.60 26.37 -10.22
CA ALA A 48 -15.20 25.07 -9.71
C ALA A 48 -14.56 24.22 -10.82
N GLU A 49 -15.20 24.18 -12.01
CA GLU A 49 -14.68 23.51 -13.20
C GLU A 49 -13.30 24.06 -13.60
N GLN A 50 -13.15 25.39 -13.65
CA GLN A 50 -11.86 26.02 -13.94
C GLN A 50 -10.79 25.65 -12.90
N PHE A 51 -11.15 25.56 -11.61
CA PHE A 51 -10.23 25.13 -10.57
C PHE A 51 -9.86 23.65 -10.73
N PHE A 52 -10.81 22.80 -11.07
CA PHE A 52 -10.59 21.38 -11.31
C PHE A 52 -9.61 21.17 -12.47
N VAL A 53 -9.89 21.75 -13.63
CA VAL A 53 -9.03 21.65 -14.83
C VAL A 53 -7.64 22.24 -14.59
N THR A 54 -7.53 23.32 -13.80
CA THR A 54 -6.24 23.93 -13.42
C THR A 54 -5.59 23.23 -12.20
N LYS A 55 -6.06 22.05 -11.80
CA LYS A 55 -5.53 21.22 -10.70
C LYS A 55 -5.51 21.93 -9.32
N LYS A 56 -6.37 22.92 -9.13
CA LYS A 56 -6.55 23.60 -7.83
C LYS A 56 -7.62 22.90 -7.02
N TYR A 57 -7.40 21.62 -6.75
CA TYR A 57 -8.41 20.69 -6.23
C TYR A 57 -9.04 21.14 -4.91
N ILE A 58 -8.26 21.69 -3.97
CA ILE A 58 -8.80 22.26 -2.72
C ILE A 58 -9.88 23.32 -2.99
N LYS A 59 -9.62 24.24 -3.95
CA LYS A 59 -10.58 25.30 -4.28
C LYS A 59 -11.79 24.75 -5.03
N ALA A 60 -11.55 23.80 -5.94
CA ALA A 60 -12.61 23.14 -6.66
C ALA A 60 -13.56 22.43 -5.69
N GLN A 61 -13.00 21.65 -4.76
CA GLN A 61 -13.75 20.89 -3.77
C GLN A 61 -14.64 21.81 -2.92
N GLN A 62 -14.09 22.90 -2.38
CA GLN A 62 -14.85 23.85 -1.58
C GLN A 62 -16.03 24.48 -2.33
N VAL A 63 -15.84 24.77 -3.62
CA VAL A 63 -16.93 25.36 -4.43
C VAL A 63 -17.95 24.30 -4.82
N TYR A 64 -17.53 23.08 -5.15
CA TYR A 64 -18.46 21.98 -5.42
C TYR A 64 -19.34 21.66 -4.22
N GLU A 65 -18.75 21.59 -3.03
CA GLU A 65 -19.47 21.35 -1.77
C GLU A 65 -20.52 22.42 -1.49
N ASP A 66 -20.17 23.69 -1.70
CA ASP A 66 -21.06 24.84 -1.50
C ASP A 66 -22.26 24.84 -2.46
N ILE A 67 -22.11 24.29 -3.68
CA ILE A 67 -23.20 24.26 -4.67
C ILE A 67 -24.04 22.96 -4.64
N PHE A 68 -23.65 21.92 -3.91
CA PHE A 68 -24.38 20.66 -3.83
C PHE A 68 -25.87 20.82 -3.52
N PRO A 69 -26.28 21.60 -2.50
CA PRO A 69 -27.70 21.74 -2.16
C PRO A 69 -28.56 22.26 -3.31
N TYR A 70 -27.99 23.14 -4.13
CA TYR A 70 -28.66 23.74 -5.26
C TYR A 70 -28.91 22.77 -6.41
N TYR A 71 -27.92 21.90 -6.69
CA TYR A 71 -27.98 20.98 -7.84
C TYR A 71 -28.63 19.62 -7.53
N LYS A 72 -29.06 19.33 -6.30
CA LYS A 72 -29.68 18.05 -5.92
C LYS A 72 -30.88 17.65 -6.78
N THR A 73 -31.63 18.62 -7.28
CA THR A 73 -32.82 18.41 -8.12
C THR A 73 -32.48 18.20 -9.61
N ASP A 74 -31.37 18.76 -10.07
CA ASP A 74 -30.81 18.48 -11.40
C ASP A 74 -29.87 17.28 -11.34
N ARG A 75 -30.41 16.07 -11.53
CA ARG A 75 -29.68 14.82 -11.35
C ARG A 75 -28.43 14.74 -12.24
N ALA A 76 -28.49 15.24 -13.48
CA ALA A 76 -27.38 15.17 -14.41
C ALA A 76 -26.23 16.12 -14.01
N ALA A 77 -26.56 17.35 -13.66
CA ALA A 77 -25.57 18.31 -13.16
C ALA A 77 -24.98 17.87 -11.82
N PHE A 78 -25.79 17.33 -10.91
CA PHE A 78 -25.36 16.85 -9.60
C PHE A 78 -24.41 15.65 -9.73
N GLU A 79 -24.70 14.71 -10.63
CA GLU A 79 -23.82 13.57 -10.93
C GLU A 79 -22.44 14.05 -11.41
N ASP A 80 -22.37 15.01 -12.33
CA ASP A 80 -21.11 15.54 -12.84
C ASP A 80 -20.30 16.29 -11.76
N ILE A 81 -20.99 17.10 -10.95
CA ILE A 81 -20.39 17.84 -9.83
C ILE A 81 -19.84 16.84 -8.79
N TYR A 82 -20.62 15.83 -8.41
CA TYR A 82 -20.22 14.84 -7.41
C TYR A 82 -19.01 14.01 -7.88
N TYR A 83 -19.03 13.59 -9.15
CA TYR A 83 -17.90 12.91 -9.78
C TYR A 83 -16.60 13.71 -9.63
N LYS A 84 -16.60 14.98 -10.02
CA LYS A 84 -15.43 15.85 -9.94
C LYS A 84 -15.03 16.15 -8.48
N TYR A 85 -16.00 16.27 -7.60
CA TYR A 85 -15.77 16.44 -6.16
C TYR A 85 -15.01 15.24 -5.57
N ALA A 86 -15.43 14.01 -5.89
CA ALA A 86 -14.72 12.82 -5.47
C ALA A 86 -13.28 12.75 -6.03
N TYR A 87 -13.11 13.12 -7.29
CA TYR A 87 -11.79 13.21 -7.89
C TYR A 87 -10.92 14.35 -7.32
N CYS A 88 -11.49 15.40 -6.75
CA CYS A 88 -10.70 16.39 -6.03
C CYS A 88 -10.00 15.76 -4.84
N ALA A 89 -10.69 14.99 -4.00
CA ALA A 89 -10.11 14.28 -2.87
C ALA A 89 -8.99 13.31 -3.32
N TYR A 90 -9.27 12.49 -4.34
CA TYR A 90 -8.30 11.56 -4.89
C TYR A 90 -7.02 12.27 -5.39
N ASN A 91 -7.17 13.33 -6.16
CA ASN A 91 -6.04 14.08 -6.74
C ASN A 91 -5.25 14.90 -5.69
N MET A 92 -5.83 15.15 -4.53
CA MET A 92 -5.12 15.73 -3.37
C MET A 92 -4.35 14.68 -2.56
N GLY A 93 -4.50 13.40 -2.87
CA GLY A 93 -3.92 12.30 -2.09
C GLY A 93 -4.71 11.94 -0.84
N ASP A 94 -5.89 12.53 -0.65
CA ASP A 94 -6.81 12.18 0.43
C ASP A 94 -7.62 10.93 0.05
N TYR A 95 -6.89 9.80 -0.01
CA TYR A 95 -7.45 8.54 -0.49
C TYR A 95 -8.50 7.95 0.44
N MET A 96 -8.44 8.26 1.74
CA MET A 96 -9.45 7.84 2.70
C MET A 96 -10.80 8.52 2.42
N ASN A 97 -10.79 9.82 2.18
CA ASN A 97 -11.99 10.56 1.83
C ASN A 97 -12.47 10.19 0.42
N ALA A 98 -11.54 10.04 -0.53
CA ALA A 98 -11.85 9.66 -1.91
C ALA A 98 -12.60 8.30 -1.97
N GLU A 99 -12.15 7.30 -1.22
CA GLU A 99 -12.81 5.99 -1.12
C GLU A 99 -14.28 6.13 -0.68
N ASN A 100 -14.52 6.91 0.38
CA ASN A 100 -15.87 7.16 0.88
C ASN A 100 -16.73 7.91 -0.16
N LEU A 101 -16.15 8.90 -0.85
CA LEU A 101 -16.86 9.66 -1.87
C LEU A 101 -17.19 8.83 -3.11
N PHE A 102 -16.29 7.95 -3.55
CA PHE A 102 -16.57 7.02 -4.64
C PHE A 102 -17.68 6.04 -4.27
N LYS A 103 -17.66 5.51 -3.04
CA LYS A 103 -18.75 4.68 -2.53
C LYS A 103 -20.08 5.42 -2.52
N SER A 104 -20.12 6.62 -1.93
CA SER A 104 -21.34 7.43 -1.84
C SER A 104 -21.85 7.89 -3.21
N PHE A 105 -20.97 8.05 -4.21
CA PHE A 105 -21.38 8.29 -5.58
C PHE A 105 -22.20 7.12 -6.12
N MET A 106 -21.74 5.89 -5.97
CA MET A 106 -22.46 4.70 -6.44
C MET A 106 -23.81 4.52 -5.72
N GLU A 107 -23.87 4.83 -4.42
CA GLU A 107 -25.12 4.80 -3.65
C GLU A 107 -26.11 5.87 -4.11
N THR A 108 -25.61 7.05 -4.49
CA THR A 108 -26.44 8.19 -4.96
C THR A 108 -26.88 8.00 -6.42
N PHE A 109 -26.03 7.44 -7.26
CA PHE A 109 -26.23 7.30 -8.70
C PHE A 109 -26.06 5.83 -9.18
N PRO A 110 -26.85 4.87 -8.68
CA PRO A 110 -26.64 3.45 -8.94
C PRO A 110 -26.75 3.06 -10.43
N SER A 111 -27.47 3.86 -11.23
CA SER A 111 -27.62 3.63 -12.68
C SER A 111 -26.66 4.47 -13.53
N SER A 112 -25.68 5.10 -12.92
CA SER A 112 -24.70 5.91 -13.65
C SER A 112 -23.77 5.04 -14.50
N LYS A 113 -23.49 5.48 -15.71
CA LYS A 113 -22.43 4.88 -16.56
C LYS A 113 -21.03 5.01 -15.97
N LYS A 114 -20.85 5.89 -14.97
CA LYS A 114 -19.59 6.09 -14.26
C LYS A 114 -19.44 5.14 -13.08
N SER A 115 -20.46 4.37 -12.70
CA SER A 115 -20.44 3.51 -11.51
C SER A 115 -19.32 2.47 -11.54
N GLU A 116 -19.05 1.85 -12.70
CA GLU A 116 -17.92 0.93 -12.86
C GLU A 116 -16.59 1.61 -12.56
N GLU A 117 -16.39 2.83 -13.08
CA GLU A 117 -15.17 3.60 -12.80
C GLU A 117 -15.07 3.98 -11.33
N MET A 118 -16.17 4.37 -10.70
CA MET A 118 -16.18 4.74 -9.27
C MET A 118 -15.88 3.53 -8.38
N ASP A 119 -16.38 2.35 -8.72
CA ASP A 119 -16.09 1.12 -7.98
C ASP A 119 -14.61 0.74 -8.08
N TYR A 120 -14.04 0.82 -9.29
CA TYR A 120 -12.60 0.64 -9.48
C TYR A 120 -11.78 1.67 -8.68
N MET A 121 -12.13 2.96 -8.75
CA MET A 121 -11.40 4.04 -8.07
C MET A 121 -11.51 3.95 -6.56
N ARG A 122 -12.61 3.44 -6.04
CA ARG A 122 -12.76 3.10 -4.62
C ARG A 122 -11.74 2.06 -4.20
N ALA A 123 -11.67 0.93 -4.91
CA ALA A 123 -10.70 -0.13 -4.65
C ALA A 123 -9.25 0.37 -4.83
N TYR A 124 -9.01 1.16 -5.86
CA TYR A 124 -7.70 1.77 -6.12
C TYR A 124 -7.28 2.75 -5.01
N SER A 125 -8.24 3.42 -4.38
CA SER A 125 -7.96 4.30 -3.22
C SER A 125 -7.45 3.51 -2.01
N PHE A 126 -7.94 2.30 -1.75
CA PHE A 126 -7.37 1.40 -0.74
C PHE A 126 -5.94 0.98 -1.08
N TYR A 127 -5.69 0.61 -2.35
CA TYR A 127 -4.34 0.29 -2.82
C TYR A 127 -3.37 1.46 -2.62
N LYS A 128 -3.78 2.69 -2.93
CA LYS A 128 -2.97 3.90 -2.70
C LYS A 128 -2.67 4.17 -1.22
N GLN A 129 -3.49 3.68 -0.31
CA GLN A 129 -3.28 3.75 1.14
C GLN A 129 -2.43 2.58 1.68
N SER A 130 -2.20 1.54 0.88
CA SER A 130 -1.42 0.37 1.27
C SER A 130 0.01 0.75 1.62
N PRO A 131 0.47 0.56 2.87
CA PRO A 131 1.77 1.00 3.32
C PRO A 131 2.90 0.02 2.95
N LYS A 132 4.11 0.25 3.48
CA LYS A 132 5.23 -0.69 3.39
C LYS A 132 4.91 -1.99 4.15
N PRO A 133 5.53 -3.14 3.79
CA PRO A 133 5.21 -4.44 4.40
C PRO A 133 5.32 -4.48 5.93
N GLU A 134 6.24 -3.72 6.52
CA GLU A 134 6.50 -3.71 7.97
C GLU A 134 5.37 -3.07 8.80
N LEU A 135 4.51 -2.29 8.15
CA LEU A 135 3.42 -1.57 8.81
C LEU A 135 2.12 -2.41 8.81
N ASP A 136 1.06 -1.86 9.39
CA ASP A 136 -0.27 -2.48 9.37
C ASP A 136 -0.79 -2.63 7.94
N GLN A 137 -1.28 -3.82 7.59
CA GLN A 137 -1.70 -4.16 6.24
C GLN A 137 -3.22 -4.13 6.03
N THR A 138 -3.97 -3.53 6.95
CA THR A 138 -5.43 -3.45 6.86
C THR A 138 -5.89 -2.87 5.51
N GLN A 139 -5.24 -1.81 5.03
CA GLN A 139 -5.60 -1.20 3.74
C GLN A 139 -5.21 -2.06 2.55
N THR A 140 -4.11 -2.81 2.64
CA THR A 140 -3.70 -3.78 1.62
C THR A 140 -4.73 -4.90 1.46
N ILE A 141 -5.19 -5.46 2.59
CA ILE A 141 -6.22 -6.51 2.60
C ILE A 141 -7.54 -5.98 2.04
N LYS A 142 -7.95 -4.76 2.42
CA LYS A 142 -9.12 -4.10 1.86
C LYS A 142 -9.00 -3.88 0.35
N ALA A 143 -7.81 -3.49 -0.14
CA ALA A 143 -7.57 -3.32 -1.57
C ALA A 143 -7.78 -4.63 -2.33
N ILE A 144 -7.22 -5.75 -1.85
CA ILE A 144 -7.43 -7.09 -2.45
C ILE A 144 -8.92 -7.43 -2.49
N GLY A 145 -9.59 -7.36 -1.33
CA GLY A 145 -11.01 -7.73 -1.25
C GLY A 145 -11.90 -6.85 -2.14
N THR A 146 -11.66 -5.54 -2.17
CA THR A 146 -12.48 -4.61 -2.98
C THR A 146 -12.18 -4.76 -4.47
N MET A 147 -10.92 -5.01 -4.88
CA MET A 147 -10.59 -5.32 -6.28
C MET A 147 -11.20 -6.65 -6.73
N GLN A 148 -11.24 -7.66 -5.86
CA GLN A 148 -11.88 -8.94 -6.17
C GLN A 148 -13.40 -8.76 -6.36
N VAL A 149 -14.05 -7.95 -5.51
CA VAL A 149 -15.47 -7.60 -5.67
C VAL A 149 -15.69 -6.87 -7.00
N PHE A 150 -14.83 -5.90 -7.34
CA PHE A 150 -14.89 -5.20 -8.64
C PHE A 150 -14.84 -6.19 -9.82
N ILE A 151 -13.90 -7.11 -9.84
CA ILE A 151 -13.76 -8.12 -10.91
C ILE A 151 -15.03 -8.97 -11.03
N ASN A 152 -15.57 -9.41 -9.89
CA ASN A 152 -16.76 -10.26 -9.87
C ASN A 152 -18.03 -9.51 -10.32
N THR A 153 -18.11 -8.21 -10.00
CA THR A 153 -19.29 -7.37 -10.33
C THR A 153 -19.25 -6.87 -11.78
N HIS A 154 -18.04 -6.70 -12.35
CA HIS A 154 -17.83 -6.15 -13.70
C HIS A 154 -17.02 -7.12 -14.58
N PRO A 155 -17.52 -8.33 -14.88
CA PRO A 155 -16.75 -9.36 -15.60
C PRO A 155 -16.36 -8.98 -17.02
N GLY A 156 -17.00 -7.96 -17.61
CA GLY A 156 -16.66 -7.42 -18.93
C GLY A 156 -15.77 -6.17 -18.92
N SER A 157 -15.28 -5.77 -17.76
CA SER A 157 -14.50 -4.54 -17.64
C SER A 157 -13.10 -4.67 -18.27
N SER A 158 -12.72 -3.64 -19.04
CA SER A 158 -11.34 -3.51 -19.56
C SER A 158 -10.30 -3.26 -18.48
N ARG A 159 -10.72 -2.99 -17.23
CA ARG A 159 -9.83 -2.73 -16.07
C ARG A 159 -9.47 -4.01 -15.31
N ILE A 160 -10.00 -5.18 -15.68
CA ILE A 160 -9.71 -6.46 -15.00
C ILE A 160 -8.21 -6.78 -14.97
N PRO A 161 -7.44 -6.63 -16.06
CA PRO A 161 -6.00 -6.87 -16.00
C PRO A 161 -5.27 -6.00 -14.98
N ASP A 162 -5.61 -4.71 -14.89
CA ASP A 162 -5.05 -3.79 -13.92
C ASP A 162 -5.47 -4.15 -12.48
N ALA A 163 -6.72 -4.56 -12.28
CA ALA A 163 -7.22 -5.00 -10.97
C ALA A 163 -6.49 -6.27 -10.49
N ASN A 164 -6.29 -7.27 -11.36
CA ASN A 164 -5.50 -8.46 -11.04
C ASN A 164 -4.06 -8.11 -10.67
N LYS A 165 -3.40 -7.25 -11.46
CA LYS A 165 -2.05 -6.79 -11.15
C LYS A 165 -1.96 -6.14 -9.76
N ILE A 166 -2.93 -5.33 -9.38
CA ILE A 166 -2.99 -4.71 -8.05
C ILE A 166 -3.14 -5.77 -6.95
N ILE A 167 -3.99 -6.78 -7.18
CA ILE A 167 -4.15 -7.90 -6.25
C ILE A 167 -2.82 -8.62 -6.06
N ASP A 168 -2.10 -8.91 -7.15
CA ASP A 168 -0.81 -9.61 -7.11
C ASP A 168 0.25 -8.78 -6.38
N GLU A 169 0.33 -7.47 -6.64
CA GLU A 169 1.24 -6.57 -5.92
C GLU A 169 0.92 -6.50 -4.42
N CYS A 170 -0.36 -6.49 -4.05
CA CYS A 170 -0.80 -6.53 -2.67
C CYS A 170 -0.47 -7.87 -2.00
N ARG A 171 -0.70 -9.00 -2.68
CA ARG A 171 -0.34 -10.33 -2.19
C ARG A 171 1.16 -10.48 -1.97
N ALA A 172 1.98 -10.05 -2.93
CA ALA A 172 3.43 -10.05 -2.78
C ALA A 172 3.89 -9.22 -1.57
N LYS A 173 3.21 -8.10 -1.27
CA LYS A 173 3.49 -7.30 -0.09
C LYS A 173 3.16 -8.03 1.23
N LEU A 174 2.03 -8.74 1.28
CA LEU A 174 1.65 -9.56 2.44
C LEU A 174 2.64 -10.72 2.63
N GLU A 175 3.03 -11.39 1.55
CA GLU A 175 4.04 -12.45 1.57
C GLU A 175 5.36 -11.97 2.18
N VAL A 176 5.85 -10.80 1.74
CA VAL A 176 7.08 -10.20 2.31
C VAL A 176 6.91 -9.90 3.81
N LYS A 177 5.74 -9.44 4.25
CA LYS A 177 5.45 -9.20 5.66
C LYS A 177 5.54 -10.49 6.47
N ASP A 178 4.86 -11.53 6.01
CA ASP A 178 4.79 -12.81 6.72
C ASP A 178 6.17 -13.49 6.76
N PHE A 179 6.92 -13.43 5.65
CA PHE A 179 8.31 -13.90 5.62
C PHE A 179 9.19 -13.17 6.65
N LYS A 180 9.14 -11.83 6.69
CA LYS A 180 9.93 -11.06 7.68
C LYS A 180 9.52 -11.38 9.12
N SER A 181 8.24 -11.62 9.36
CA SER A 181 7.74 -12.01 10.68
C SER A 181 8.25 -13.39 11.09
N ALA A 182 8.24 -14.38 10.18
CA ALA A 182 8.78 -15.69 10.42
C ALA A 182 10.30 -15.66 10.65
N LEU A 183 11.02 -14.88 9.84
CA LEU A 183 12.46 -14.70 9.96
C LEU A 183 12.85 -14.05 11.31
N LEU A 184 12.07 -13.09 11.78
CA LEU A 184 12.29 -12.47 13.08
C LEU A 184 12.24 -13.50 14.23
N TYR A 185 11.26 -14.43 14.22
CA TYR A 185 11.24 -15.52 15.20
C TYR A 185 12.49 -16.38 15.12
N TYR A 186 12.96 -16.69 13.91
CA TYR A 186 14.18 -17.46 13.71
C TYR A 186 15.42 -16.75 14.28
N ASP A 187 15.57 -15.45 13.98
CA ASP A 187 16.71 -14.62 14.42
C ASP A 187 16.70 -14.42 15.94
N MET A 188 15.52 -14.40 16.55
CA MET A 188 15.36 -14.35 18.01
C MET A 188 15.60 -15.71 18.71
N GLY A 189 15.93 -16.77 17.96
CA GLY A 189 16.11 -18.12 18.52
C GLY A 189 14.81 -18.82 18.91
N GLN A 190 13.64 -18.25 18.56
CA GLN A 190 12.32 -18.85 18.80
C GLN A 190 11.98 -19.89 17.71
N PHE A 191 12.82 -20.92 17.58
CA PHE A 191 12.81 -21.81 16.43
C PHE A 191 11.51 -22.60 16.25
N ARG A 192 10.82 -22.98 17.32
CA ARG A 192 9.50 -23.60 17.21
C ARG A 192 8.48 -22.64 16.57
N ALA A 193 8.44 -21.40 17.03
CA ALA A 193 7.55 -20.39 16.50
C ALA A 193 7.92 -20.05 15.04
N ALA A 194 9.21 -19.97 14.72
CA ALA A 194 9.69 -19.77 13.37
C ALA A 194 9.23 -20.89 12.42
N GLY A 195 9.37 -22.16 12.81
CA GLY A 195 8.89 -23.29 12.03
C GLY A 195 7.41 -23.20 11.72
N VAL A 196 6.57 -22.93 12.74
CA VAL A 196 5.12 -22.73 12.57
C VAL A 196 4.81 -21.53 11.66
N ALA A 197 5.53 -20.41 11.83
CA ALA A 197 5.32 -19.21 11.01
C ALA A 197 5.69 -19.42 9.54
N PHE A 198 6.82 -20.10 9.24
CA PHE A 198 7.20 -20.47 7.87
C PHE A 198 6.23 -21.49 7.25
N THR A 199 5.72 -22.45 8.01
CA THR A 199 4.66 -23.35 7.54
C THR A 199 3.37 -22.58 7.20
N SER A 200 2.97 -21.63 8.05
CA SER A 200 1.81 -20.77 7.78
C SER A 200 2.02 -19.92 6.52
N LEU A 201 3.22 -19.36 6.33
CA LEU A 201 3.58 -18.61 5.13
C LEU A 201 3.46 -19.48 3.87
N LEU A 202 4.02 -20.69 3.89
CA LEU A 202 3.94 -21.64 2.77
C LEU A 202 2.49 -21.98 2.42
N ASN A 203 1.65 -22.22 3.42
CA ASN A 203 0.23 -22.50 3.23
C ASN A 203 -0.57 -21.28 2.70
N SER A 204 -0.16 -20.07 3.06
CA SER A 204 -0.82 -18.84 2.61
C SER A 204 -0.43 -18.44 1.17
N PHE A 205 0.77 -18.85 0.74
CA PHE A 205 1.33 -18.52 -0.56
C PHE A 205 1.93 -19.76 -1.26
N PRO A 206 1.11 -20.80 -1.53
CA PRO A 206 1.61 -22.07 -2.09
C PRO A 206 2.18 -21.91 -3.51
N GLU A 207 1.69 -20.91 -4.27
CA GLU A 207 2.14 -20.61 -5.63
C GLU A 207 3.37 -19.68 -5.68
N SER A 208 3.97 -19.37 -4.52
CA SER A 208 5.14 -18.52 -4.47
C SER A 208 6.34 -19.18 -5.17
N GLN A 209 7.07 -18.39 -5.94
CA GLN A 209 8.34 -18.83 -6.53
C GLN A 209 9.43 -19.11 -5.49
N LYS A 210 9.18 -18.78 -4.21
CA LYS A 210 10.06 -19.00 -3.06
C LYS A 210 9.53 -20.07 -2.10
N ALA A 211 8.54 -20.85 -2.53
CA ALA A 211 7.92 -21.86 -1.66
C ALA A 211 8.96 -22.90 -1.16
N ASP A 212 9.94 -23.27 -1.99
CA ASP A 212 11.04 -24.13 -1.60
C ASP A 212 11.98 -23.47 -0.57
N GLU A 213 12.27 -22.17 -0.68
CA GLU A 213 13.04 -21.44 0.34
C GLU A 213 12.28 -21.44 1.68
N TYR A 214 10.96 -21.25 1.66
CA TYR A 214 10.13 -21.25 2.86
C TYR A 214 10.10 -22.64 3.51
N LYS A 215 9.93 -23.69 2.72
CA LYS A 215 9.98 -25.09 3.20
C LYS A 215 11.33 -25.42 3.81
N LEU A 216 12.43 -24.96 3.20
CA LEU A 216 13.75 -25.13 3.76
C LEU A 216 13.92 -24.41 5.10
N MET A 217 13.31 -23.23 5.26
CA MET A 217 13.33 -22.51 6.54
C MET A 217 12.51 -23.22 7.62
N VAL A 218 11.44 -23.93 7.26
CA VAL A 218 10.72 -24.84 8.19
C VAL A 218 11.68 -25.90 8.71
N ILE A 219 12.38 -26.59 7.81
CA ILE A 219 13.37 -27.64 8.14
C ILE A 219 14.44 -27.08 9.09
N LYS A 220 15.07 -25.96 8.71
CA LYS A 220 16.11 -25.31 9.52
C LYS A 220 15.60 -24.94 10.92
N SER A 221 14.40 -24.44 11.01
CA SER A 221 13.78 -24.02 12.26
C SER A 221 13.54 -25.23 13.17
N TYR A 222 12.93 -26.28 12.68
CA TYR A 222 12.69 -27.48 13.47
C TYR A 222 13.97 -28.23 13.82
N PHE A 223 14.98 -28.24 12.97
CA PHE A 223 16.29 -28.80 13.29
C PHE A 223 16.96 -28.09 14.46
N LYS A 224 16.96 -26.73 14.46
CA LYS A 224 17.46 -25.94 15.59
C LYS A 224 16.64 -26.19 16.86
N TYR A 225 15.33 -26.26 16.72
CA TYR A 225 14.45 -26.56 17.82
C TYR A 225 14.70 -27.95 18.44
N ALA A 226 14.92 -28.97 17.60
CA ALA A 226 15.26 -30.32 18.05
C ALA A 226 16.55 -30.33 18.87
N GLY A 227 17.62 -29.69 18.34
CA GLY A 227 18.92 -29.68 19.00
C GLY A 227 18.96 -28.93 20.34
N LEU A 228 18.05 -27.97 20.55
CA LEU A 228 17.95 -27.20 21.81
C LEU A 228 16.92 -27.80 22.79
N SER A 229 16.38 -28.94 22.47
CA SER A 229 15.37 -29.60 23.30
C SER A 229 15.99 -30.47 24.37
N ILE A 230 15.22 -30.79 25.42
CA ILE A 230 15.59 -31.80 26.38
C ILE A 230 15.74 -33.14 25.68
N GLU A 231 16.65 -33.99 26.17
CA GLU A 231 17.07 -35.23 25.51
C GLU A 231 15.89 -36.15 25.19
N GLU A 232 14.93 -36.28 26.10
CA GLU A 232 13.74 -37.13 25.98
C GLU A 232 12.82 -36.67 24.82
N LYS A 233 12.97 -35.45 24.36
CA LYS A 233 12.17 -34.87 23.25
C LYS A 233 12.94 -34.74 21.94
N GLN A 234 14.26 -34.93 21.94
CA GLN A 234 15.06 -34.72 20.75
C GLN A 234 14.74 -35.71 19.64
N VAL A 235 14.55 -37.00 19.98
CA VAL A 235 14.24 -38.05 18.98
C VAL A 235 12.96 -37.69 18.21
N GLU A 236 11.84 -37.46 18.92
CA GLU A 236 10.54 -37.08 18.34
C GLU A 236 10.69 -35.85 17.41
N ARG A 237 11.48 -34.86 17.82
CA ARG A 237 11.65 -33.61 17.07
C ARG A 237 12.55 -33.77 15.85
N TYR A 238 13.58 -34.62 15.92
CA TYR A 238 14.37 -34.98 14.73
C TYR A 238 13.59 -35.82 13.73
N GLU A 239 12.65 -36.67 14.18
CA GLU A 239 11.72 -37.39 13.31
C GLU A 239 10.83 -36.42 12.54
N GLN A 240 10.35 -35.34 13.21
CA GLN A 240 9.62 -34.26 12.53
C GLN A 240 10.49 -33.62 11.43
N VAL A 241 11.75 -33.32 11.70
CA VAL A 241 12.66 -32.75 10.68
C VAL A 241 12.82 -33.70 9.48
N ILE A 242 12.94 -35.01 9.73
CA ILE A 242 13.03 -36.03 8.66
C ILE A 242 11.75 -36.02 7.80
N ALA A 243 10.57 -35.91 8.44
CA ALA A 243 9.30 -35.80 7.71
C ALA A 243 9.26 -34.57 6.83
N GLU A 244 9.64 -33.39 7.36
CA GLU A 244 9.72 -32.15 6.59
C GLU A 244 10.70 -32.22 5.41
N CYS A 245 11.85 -32.94 5.57
CA CYS A 245 12.82 -33.14 4.50
C CYS A 245 12.26 -34.06 3.39
N ASN A 246 11.52 -35.10 3.75
CA ASN A 246 10.88 -35.97 2.77
C ASN A 246 9.79 -35.21 1.99
N GLU A 247 8.94 -34.46 2.69
CA GLU A 247 7.96 -33.59 2.03
C GLU A 247 8.61 -32.55 1.11
N PHE A 248 9.78 -32.00 1.48
CA PHE A 248 10.53 -31.10 0.60
C PHE A 248 10.90 -31.79 -0.70
N SER A 249 11.43 -33.04 -0.60
CA SER A 249 11.83 -33.81 -1.76
C SER A 249 10.67 -34.17 -2.69
N ASP A 250 9.50 -34.43 -2.11
CA ASP A 250 8.27 -34.74 -2.86
C ASP A 250 7.68 -33.50 -3.53
N GLN A 251 7.65 -32.37 -2.84
CA GLN A 251 7.03 -31.13 -3.33
C GLN A 251 7.95 -30.34 -4.28
N PHE A 252 9.26 -30.39 -4.06
CA PHE A 252 10.25 -29.58 -4.79
C PHE A 252 11.42 -30.43 -5.36
N PRO A 253 11.15 -31.47 -6.17
CA PRO A 253 12.20 -32.39 -6.66
C PRO A 253 13.26 -31.69 -7.53
N GLU A 254 12.87 -30.59 -8.22
CA GLU A 254 13.77 -29.84 -9.11
C GLU A 254 14.43 -28.63 -8.42
N SER A 255 14.19 -28.43 -7.11
CA SER A 255 14.78 -27.30 -6.39
C SER A 255 16.28 -27.44 -6.25
N LYS A 256 16.98 -26.32 -6.42
CA LYS A 256 18.43 -26.23 -6.16
C LYS A 256 18.77 -26.43 -4.67
N LEU A 257 17.78 -26.34 -3.80
CA LEU A 257 17.92 -26.46 -2.34
C LEU A 257 17.76 -27.91 -1.86
N ILE A 258 17.46 -28.88 -2.76
CA ILE A 258 17.23 -30.28 -2.40
C ILE A 258 18.45 -30.90 -1.70
N GLY A 259 19.68 -30.56 -2.12
CA GLY A 259 20.90 -31.05 -1.50
C GLY A 259 21.03 -30.59 -0.03
N GLU A 260 20.61 -29.36 0.29
CA GLU A 260 20.63 -28.86 1.66
C GLU A 260 19.56 -29.55 2.52
N ALA A 261 18.37 -29.79 1.99
CA ALA A 261 17.33 -30.55 2.69
C ALA A 261 17.77 -31.98 3.00
N GLN A 262 18.45 -32.65 2.05
CA GLN A 262 19.03 -33.99 2.24
C GLN A 262 20.16 -34.03 3.30
N GLU A 263 20.94 -32.94 3.42
CA GLU A 263 21.93 -32.81 4.48
C GLU A 263 21.25 -32.76 5.88
N TYR A 264 20.20 -31.99 6.05
CA TYR A 264 19.41 -31.95 7.30
C TYR A 264 18.77 -33.32 7.61
N LEU A 265 18.28 -34.04 6.61
CA LEU A 265 17.77 -35.40 6.78
C LEU A 265 18.85 -36.33 7.34
N LYS A 266 20.06 -36.33 6.74
CA LYS A 266 21.21 -37.13 7.18
C LYS A 266 21.65 -36.73 8.61
N LEU A 267 21.74 -35.45 8.90
CA LEU A 267 22.11 -34.93 10.23
C LEU A 267 21.12 -35.38 11.29
N SER A 268 19.81 -35.28 11.00
CA SER A 268 18.73 -35.66 11.92
C SER A 268 18.77 -37.17 12.19
N THR A 269 18.95 -38.02 11.15
CA THR A 269 19.07 -39.44 11.29
C THR A 269 20.29 -39.85 12.15
N ASN A 270 21.42 -39.14 11.96
CA ASN A 270 22.62 -39.42 12.75
C ASN A 270 22.44 -39.00 14.22
N ASN A 271 21.74 -37.88 14.49
CA ASN A 271 21.46 -37.45 15.86
C ASN A 271 20.54 -38.45 16.58
N ILE A 272 19.51 -38.97 15.92
CA ILE A 272 18.67 -40.05 16.48
C ILE A 272 19.48 -41.27 16.85
N LYS A 273 20.36 -41.73 15.94
CA LYS A 273 21.22 -42.91 16.20
C LYS A 273 22.14 -42.68 17.41
N LYS A 274 22.72 -41.49 17.58
CA LYS A 274 23.56 -41.17 18.74
C LYS A 274 22.74 -41.23 20.05
N LEU A 275 21.60 -40.57 20.09
CA LEU A 275 20.71 -40.56 21.24
C LEU A 275 20.26 -41.96 21.65
N SER A 276 19.85 -42.81 20.70
CA SER A 276 19.49 -44.21 20.97
C SER A 276 20.65 -45.05 21.52
N ASN A 277 21.86 -44.86 21.02
CA ASN A 277 23.05 -45.55 21.50
C ASN A 277 23.47 -45.12 22.92
N GLU A 278 23.25 -43.85 23.28
CA GLU A 278 23.52 -43.31 24.61
C GLU A 278 22.50 -43.83 25.63
N GLN A 279 21.21 -43.94 25.28
CA GLN A 279 20.16 -44.50 26.13
C GLN A 279 20.42 -46.00 26.41
N ILE A 280 20.91 -46.79 25.44
CA ILE A 280 21.24 -48.19 25.65
C ILE A 280 22.42 -48.34 26.67
N LYS A 281 23.37 -47.40 26.68
CA LYS A 281 24.53 -47.45 27.59
C LYS A 281 24.20 -47.01 28.99
N THR A 282 23.15 -46.24 29.20
CA THR A 282 22.72 -45.70 30.51
C THR A 282 21.63 -46.53 31.18
N THR A 283 21.08 -47.52 30.49
CA THR A 283 20.12 -48.45 31.07
C THR A 283 20.90 -49.61 31.72
N PRO A 284 20.86 -49.80 33.07
CA PRO A 284 21.64 -50.77 33.80
C PRO A 284 21.23 -52.21 33.53
#